data_d58f2c471d8f9bf1259e255e463409bc
#
_entry.id   d58f2c471d8f9bf1259e255e463409bc
#
_cell.length_a   1.000
_cell.length_b   1.000
_cell.length_c   1.000
_cell.angle_alpha   90.00
_cell.angle_beta   90.00
_cell.angle_gamma   90.00
#
_symmetry.space_group_name_H-M   'P 1'
#
loop_
_entity.id
_entity.type
_entity.pdbx_description
1 polymer ?
#
loop_
_entity_poly.entity_id
_entity_poly.type
_entity_poly.pdbx_seq_one_letter_code
_entity_poly.pdbx_strand_id
1 'polypeptide(L)'
;MKQTLKLSLTALAAACALAACKQETSTPATSAASGSAANTAASAAAKDASALGTPEQQASYAMGIDIGRSFKKMKEQGTAIDIKLFTQAIEDVVSGKETRISEQQANEIMMAFLQKEQAKAQAAADKDSQAELAKAQAFLKENATKEGVKTTASGLQYKVIKEGTGKNPKPDWMVSVIYTGKLTDGTVFDSNAEAKEPMAFPLPVMIKGWQEALPMMKEGAEYTLYIPPELGYGDTPPPNSKIPKNAVLIFDVKLAATGEMPKDAMVGLPQGQ
;
A
#
# COMPACT_ATOMS: atom_id res chain seq x y z
N MET A 1 -14.75 32.35 45.56
CA MET A 1 -13.42 32.62 45.02
C MET A 1 -13.44 32.34 43.50
N LYS A 2 -13.43 33.39 42.69
CA LYS A 2 -13.47 33.32 41.23
C LYS A 2 -12.04 33.28 40.73
N GLN A 3 -11.61 32.21 40.05
CA GLN A 3 -10.36 32.20 39.29
C GLN A 3 -10.69 32.22 37.80
N THR A 4 -10.35 33.33 37.17
CA THR A 4 -10.42 33.59 35.75
C THR A 4 -9.17 33.00 35.07
N LEU A 5 -9.34 31.98 34.26
CA LEU A 5 -8.27 31.39 33.44
C LEU A 5 -8.12 32.22 32.15
N LYS A 6 -7.03 32.95 32.02
CA LYS A 6 -6.67 33.69 30.79
C LYS A 6 -6.01 32.76 29.81
N LEU A 7 -6.66 32.50 28.66
CA LEU A 7 -6.05 31.82 27.52
C LEU A 7 -5.17 32.82 26.75
N SER A 8 -3.87 32.57 26.68
CA SER A 8 -2.93 33.30 25.84
C SER A 8 -2.90 32.70 24.44
N LEU A 9 -3.32 33.48 23.48
CA LEU A 9 -3.26 33.18 22.05
C LEU A 9 -1.86 33.57 21.54
N THR A 10 -0.98 32.59 21.26
CA THR A 10 0.29 32.82 20.57
C THR A 10 0.12 32.60 19.07
N ALA A 11 0.16 33.70 18.33
CA ALA A 11 0.20 33.72 16.87
C ALA A 11 1.59 33.25 16.39
N LEU A 12 1.64 32.20 15.57
CA LEU A 12 2.85 31.74 14.89
C LEU A 12 2.92 32.41 13.51
N ALA A 13 3.77 33.44 13.37
CA ALA A 13 4.08 34.07 12.09
C ALA A 13 5.16 33.24 11.37
N ALA A 14 4.83 32.65 10.22
CA ALA A 14 5.81 32.05 9.33
C ALA A 14 6.38 33.12 8.38
N ALA A 15 7.65 33.44 8.52
CA ALA A 15 8.39 34.32 7.62
C ALA A 15 8.89 33.50 6.41
N CYS A 16 8.40 33.82 5.21
CA CYS A 16 8.99 33.36 3.94
C CYS A 16 10.18 34.26 3.60
N ALA A 17 11.40 33.73 3.63
CA ALA A 17 12.60 34.34 3.11
C ALA A 17 12.70 34.09 1.61
N LEU A 18 12.56 35.16 0.81
CA LEU A 18 12.86 35.18 -0.62
C LEU A 18 14.37 35.40 -0.79
N ALA A 19 15.08 34.39 -1.27
CA ALA A 19 16.45 34.51 -1.74
C ALA A 19 16.44 34.86 -3.23
N ALA A 20 16.79 36.10 -3.56
CA ALA A 20 17.03 36.59 -4.93
C ALA A 20 18.43 36.12 -5.36
N CYS A 21 18.55 35.25 -6.37
CA CYS A 21 19.81 35.02 -7.07
C CYS A 21 19.95 35.94 -8.28
N LYS A 22 21.03 36.67 -8.26
CA LYS A 22 21.53 37.66 -9.22
C LYS A 22 22.04 36.93 -10.48
N GLN A 23 21.63 37.43 -11.62
CA GLN A 23 22.00 36.95 -12.97
C GLN A 23 23.34 37.63 -13.36
N GLU A 24 24.31 36.80 -13.73
CA GLU A 24 25.46 37.27 -14.50
C GLU A 24 25.53 36.54 -15.86
N THR A 25 25.64 37.38 -16.88
CA THR A 25 25.70 37.04 -18.29
C THR A 25 27.12 36.64 -18.72
N SER A 26 27.27 35.57 -19.50
CA SER A 26 28.31 35.48 -20.52
C SER A 26 27.98 34.36 -21.54
N THR A 27 27.87 34.73 -22.79
CA THR A 27 27.88 33.92 -24.02
C THR A 27 29.30 33.83 -24.61
N PRO A 28 29.57 33.13 -25.72
CA PRO A 28 29.20 31.74 -26.12
C PRO A 28 30.42 30.91 -26.56
N ALA A 29 30.28 29.59 -26.70
CA ALA A 29 31.11 28.82 -27.65
C ALA A 29 30.43 27.50 -28.10
N THR A 30 30.38 27.40 -29.37
CA THR A 30 29.93 26.35 -30.29
C THR A 30 30.59 25.00 -30.06
N SER A 31 29.90 23.87 -30.17
CA SER A 31 30.22 22.76 -31.11
C SER A 31 29.33 21.50 -30.91
N ALA A 32 28.64 21.18 -31.99
CA ALA A 32 28.40 19.88 -32.65
C ALA A 32 27.94 18.62 -31.92
N ALA A 33 26.71 18.24 -32.26
CA ALA A 33 26.26 16.94 -32.79
C ALA A 33 26.58 15.60 -32.07
N SER A 34 25.55 14.90 -31.60
CA SER A 34 25.09 13.63 -32.19
C SER A 34 24.10 12.91 -31.26
N GLY A 35 23.08 12.30 -31.84
CA GLY A 35 22.42 11.15 -31.23
C GLY A 35 20.94 11.32 -30.89
N SER A 36 20.13 11.31 -31.94
CA SER A 36 18.69 11.04 -31.89
C SER A 36 18.39 9.71 -31.22
N ALA A 37 17.51 9.77 -30.22
CA ALA A 37 16.62 8.66 -29.93
C ALA A 37 15.22 9.25 -29.73
N ALA A 38 14.41 9.04 -30.74
CA ALA A 38 13.01 9.48 -30.76
C ALA A 38 12.21 8.75 -29.69
N ASN A 39 11.83 9.50 -28.64
CA ASN A 39 10.81 9.06 -27.71
C ASN A 39 9.49 9.68 -28.19
N THR A 40 8.78 8.96 -29.06
CA THR A 40 7.41 9.26 -29.46
C THR A 40 6.45 8.91 -28.35
N ALA A 41 6.48 9.69 -27.27
CA ALA A 41 5.36 9.78 -26.35
C ALA A 41 4.34 10.75 -26.96
N ALA A 42 3.14 10.28 -27.20
CA ALA A 42 2.03 11.03 -27.75
C ALA A 42 1.87 12.37 -27.01
N SER A 43 2.23 13.46 -27.68
CA SER A 43 1.95 14.83 -27.28
C SER A 43 0.44 15.04 -27.35
N ALA A 44 -0.25 14.81 -26.23
CA ALA A 44 -1.55 15.44 -26.04
C ALA A 44 -1.27 16.96 -26.08
N ALA A 45 -1.79 17.64 -27.10
CA ALA A 45 -1.63 19.07 -27.27
C ALA A 45 -1.90 19.77 -25.93
N ALA A 46 -0.89 20.45 -25.38
CA ALA A 46 -1.02 21.21 -24.15
C ALA A 46 -2.12 22.24 -24.38
N LYS A 47 -3.24 22.10 -23.67
CA LYS A 47 -4.36 23.06 -23.73
C LYS A 47 -3.85 24.38 -23.15
N ASP A 48 -4.00 25.45 -23.92
CA ASP A 48 -3.57 26.78 -23.51
C ASP A 48 -4.45 27.28 -22.35
N ALA A 49 -3.88 27.34 -21.17
CA ALA A 49 -4.57 27.84 -19.97
C ALA A 49 -4.88 29.35 -20.06
N SER A 50 -4.13 30.11 -20.89
CA SER A 50 -4.34 31.55 -21.06
C SER A 50 -5.71 31.88 -21.67
N ALA A 51 -6.31 30.93 -22.40
CA ALA A 51 -7.67 31.07 -22.94
C ALA A 51 -8.76 31.14 -21.85
N LEU A 52 -8.44 30.81 -20.60
CA LEU A 52 -9.34 30.91 -19.43
C LEU A 52 -9.35 32.30 -18.79
N GLY A 53 -8.51 33.25 -19.26
CA GLY A 53 -8.43 34.62 -18.75
C GLY A 53 -7.39 34.82 -17.66
N THR A 54 -7.79 35.51 -16.55
CA THR A 54 -6.85 35.88 -15.46
C THR A 54 -6.34 34.65 -14.67
N PRO A 55 -5.21 34.78 -13.94
CA PRO A 55 -4.71 33.73 -13.07
C PRO A 55 -5.75 33.21 -12.08
N GLU A 56 -6.62 34.07 -11.56
CA GLU A 56 -7.70 33.71 -10.63
C GLU A 56 -8.78 32.85 -11.33
N GLN A 57 -9.09 33.17 -12.59
CA GLN A 57 -10.02 32.39 -13.41
C GLN A 57 -9.43 31.02 -13.74
N GLN A 58 -8.15 30.96 -14.07
CA GLN A 58 -7.43 29.70 -14.30
C GLN A 58 -7.41 28.84 -13.03
N ALA A 59 -7.12 29.42 -11.87
CA ALA A 59 -7.12 28.74 -10.58
C ALA A 59 -8.54 28.21 -10.23
N SER A 60 -9.59 29.00 -10.48
CA SER A 60 -10.97 28.56 -10.26
C SER A 60 -11.35 27.35 -11.12
N TYR A 61 -10.94 27.36 -12.38
CA TYR A 61 -11.17 26.22 -13.26
C TYR A 61 -10.38 24.98 -12.84
N ALA A 62 -9.14 25.16 -12.39
CA ALA A 62 -8.30 24.07 -11.88
C ALA A 62 -8.92 23.41 -10.63
N MET A 63 -9.44 24.21 -9.67
CA MET A 63 -10.16 23.71 -8.51
C MET A 63 -11.41 22.91 -8.94
N GLY A 64 -12.14 23.41 -9.95
CA GLY A 64 -13.26 22.70 -10.54
C GLY A 64 -12.90 21.33 -11.13
N ILE A 65 -11.73 21.22 -11.80
CA ILE A 65 -11.20 19.96 -12.32
C ILE A 65 -10.95 18.96 -11.19
N ASP A 66 -10.35 19.37 -10.08
CA ASP A 66 -10.03 18.47 -8.95
C ASP A 66 -11.29 17.97 -8.24
N ILE A 67 -12.28 18.85 -8.03
CA ILE A 67 -13.59 18.47 -7.51
C ILE A 67 -14.30 17.52 -8.50
N GLY A 68 -14.25 17.83 -9.80
CA GLY A 68 -14.85 17.00 -10.85
C GLY A 68 -14.23 15.59 -10.93
N ARG A 69 -12.91 15.47 -10.76
CA ARG A 69 -12.22 14.18 -10.66
C ARG A 69 -12.71 13.37 -9.45
N SER A 70 -12.85 14.02 -8.30
CA SER A 70 -13.39 13.39 -7.09
C SER A 70 -14.81 12.88 -7.30
N PHE A 71 -15.69 13.68 -7.91
CA PHE A 71 -17.05 13.27 -8.23
C PHE A 71 -17.12 12.14 -9.26
N LYS A 72 -16.23 12.16 -10.26
CA LYS A 72 -16.11 11.07 -11.22
C LYS A 72 -15.76 9.76 -10.52
N LYS A 73 -14.76 9.77 -9.62
CA LYS A 73 -14.37 8.61 -8.83
C LYS A 73 -15.51 8.09 -7.95
N MET A 74 -16.25 8.99 -7.28
CA MET A 74 -17.42 8.60 -6.49
C MET A 74 -18.50 7.95 -7.36
N LYS A 75 -18.75 8.48 -8.57
CA LYS A 75 -19.69 7.89 -9.53
C LYS A 75 -19.26 6.49 -9.97
N GLU A 76 -17.99 6.27 -10.25
CA GLU A 76 -17.42 4.95 -10.59
C GLU A 76 -17.60 3.95 -9.44
N GLN A 77 -17.59 4.41 -8.19
CA GLN A 77 -17.89 3.63 -6.97
C GLN A 77 -19.40 3.48 -6.69
N GLY A 78 -20.25 3.95 -7.60
CA GLY A 78 -21.72 3.84 -7.49
C GLY A 78 -22.37 4.89 -6.61
N THR A 79 -21.70 6.04 -6.36
CA THR A 79 -22.25 7.20 -5.64
C THR A 79 -22.33 8.37 -6.60
N ALA A 80 -23.54 8.80 -6.94
CA ALA A 80 -23.77 9.95 -7.83
C ALA A 80 -24.00 11.23 -7.02
N ILE A 81 -23.27 12.29 -7.35
CA ILE A 81 -23.47 13.64 -6.82
C ILE A 81 -24.24 14.45 -7.85
N ASP A 82 -25.29 15.15 -7.41
CA ASP A 82 -26.02 16.09 -8.25
C ASP A 82 -25.22 17.39 -8.38
N ILE A 83 -24.57 17.55 -9.54
CA ILE A 83 -23.71 18.69 -9.81
C ILE A 83 -24.49 20.02 -9.80
N LYS A 84 -25.77 20.02 -10.20
CA LYS A 84 -26.58 21.25 -10.21
C LYS A 84 -26.89 21.73 -8.80
N LEU A 85 -27.28 20.80 -7.90
CA LEU A 85 -27.49 21.14 -6.49
C LEU A 85 -26.19 21.54 -5.81
N PHE A 86 -25.07 20.89 -6.14
CA PHE A 86 -23.76 21.22 -5.61
C PHE A 86 -23.33 22.65 -6.00
N THR A 87 -23.39 23.00 -7.29
CA THR A 87 -23.03 24.33 -7.77
C THR A 87 -23.95 25.41 -7.23
N GLN A 88 -25.27 25.11 -7.14
CA GLN A 88 -26.23 26.05 -6.57
C GLN A 88 -25.93 26.35 -5.08
N ALA A 89 -25.58 25.34 -4.28
CA ALA A 89 -25.22 25.57 -2.89
C ALA A 89 -23.98 26.46 -2.75
N ILE A 90 -22.97 26.31 -3.64
CA ILE A 90 -21.80 27.20 -3.69
C ILE A 90 -22.24 28.63 -4.01
N GLU A 91 -23.07 28.82 -5.04
CA GLU A 91 -23.56 30.14 -5.43
C GLU A 91 -24.36 30.82 -4.32
N ASP A 92 -25.23 30.09 -3.62
CA ASP A 92 -26.03 30.63 -2.52
C ASP A 92 -25.14 31.11 -1.39
N VAL A 93 -24.15 30.29 -0.96
CA VAL A 93 -23.20 30.64 0.11
C VAL A 93 -22.30 31.84 -0.29
N VAL A 94 -21.69 31.80 -1.48
CA VAL A 94 -20.76 32.85 -1.94
C VAL A 94 -21.46 34.20 -2.15
N SER A 95 -22.75 34.18 -2.59
CA SER A 95 -23.55 35.38 -2.78
C SER A 95 -24.26 35.87 -1.52
N GLY A 96 -24.07 35.20 -0.38
CA GLY A 96 -24.73 35.55 0.89
C GLY A 96 -26.24 35.32 0.90
N LYS A 97 -26.75 34.48 0.01
CA LYS A 97 -28.16 34.08 0.01
C LYS A 97 -28.43 33.06 1.11
N GLU A 98 -29.69 33.00 1.54
CA GLU A 98 -30.12 31.97 2.48
C GLU A 98 -30.02 30.58 1.82
N THR A 99 -29.34 29.63 2.52
CA THR A 99 -29.24 28.24 2.09
C THR A 99 -30.53 27.50 2.32
N ARG A 100 -30.83 26.50 1.48
CA ARG A 100 -32.09 25.70 1.56
C ARG A 100 -32.17 24.82 2.81
N ILE A 101 -31.06 24.56 3.47
CA ILE A 101 -30.93 23.81 4.72
C ILE A 101 -30.01 24.54 5.66
N SER A 102 -30.21 24.38 6.97
CA SER A 102 -29.32 24.96 7.96
C SER A 102 -27.95 24.25 7.99
N GLU A 103 -26.93 24.90 8.57
CA GLU A 103 -25.62 24.27 8.78
C GLU A 103 -25.71 22.99 9.61
N GLN A 104 -26.58 22.98 10.63
CA GLN A 104 -26.81 21.77 11.43
C GLN A 104 -27.37 20.63 10.58
N GLN A 105 -28.39 20.89 9.77
CA GLN A 105 -28.96 19.89 8.85
C GLN A 105 -27.94 19.42 7.82
N ALA A 106 -27.10 20.31 7.29
CA ALA A 106 -26.04 19.96 6.36
C ALA A 106 -25.01 19.01 6.99
N ASN A 107 -24.61 19.28 8.24
CA ASN A 107 -23.69 18.41 9.00
C ASN A 107 -24.32 17.02 9.27
N GLU A 108 -25.57 16.96 9.71
CA GLU A 108 -26.27 15.71 9.97
C GLU A 108 -26.39 14.85 8.66
N ILE A 109 -26.77 15.47 7.54
CA ILE A 109 -26.85 14.81 6.24
C ILE A 109 -25.49 14.30 5.80
N MET A 110 -24.43 15.12 5.96
CA MET A 110 -23.08 14.73 5.56
C MET A 110 -22.55 13.57 6.42
N MET A 111 -22.78 13.60 7.72
CA MET A 111 -22.42 12.49 8.61
C MET A 111 -23.13 11.18 8.25
N ALA A 112 -24.44 11.24 8.02
CA ALA A 112 -25.24 10.09 7.60
C ALA A 112 -24.75 9.53 6.22
N PHE A 113 -24.44 10.44 5.30
CA PHE A 113 -23.89 10.06 3.99
C PHE A 113 -22.54 9.37 4.10
N LEU A 114 -21.59 9.94 4.87
CA LEU A 114 -20.26 9.34 5.09
C LEU A 114 -20.38 7.97 5.76
N GLN A 115 -21.24 7.83 6.77
CA GLN A 115 -21.49 6.54 7.43
C GLN A 115 -22.02 5.49 6.45
N LYS A 116 -22.98 5.87 5.59
CA LYS A 116 -23.52 4.98 4.56
C LYS A 116 -22.45 4.55 3.55
N GLU A 117 -21.61 5.47 3.06
CA GLU A 117 -20.54 5.14 2.11
C GLU A 117 -19.46 4.28 2.76
N GLN A 118 -19.13 4.53 4.02
CA GLN A 118 -18.21 3.67 4.78
C GLN A 118 -18.76 2.25 4.96
N ALA A 119 -20.02 2.12 5.34
CA ALA A 119 -20.68 0.80 5.47
C ALA A 119 -20.71 0.04 4.12
N LYS A 120 -20.97 0.75 3.02
CA LYS A 120 -20.95 0.17 1.67
C LYS A 120 -19.53 -0.30 1.28
N ALA A 121 -18.51 0.52 1.53
CA ALA A 121 -17.12 0.17 1.27
C ALA A 121 -16.68 -1.04 2.11
N GLN A 122 -17.08 -1.09 3.40
CA GLN A 122 -16.80 -2.23 4.26
C GLN A 122 -17.47 -3.50 3.76
N ALA A 123 -18.76 -3.45 3.41
CA ALA A 123 -19.48 -4.62 2.88
C ALA A 123 -18.87 -5.15 1.56
N ALA A 124 -18.38 -4.27 0.70
CA ALA A 124 -17.66 -4.68 -0.51
C ALA A 124 -16.33 -5.36 -0.16
N ALA A 125 -15.56 -4.77 0.76
CA ALA A 125 -14.28 -5.34 1.22
C ALA A 125 -14.47 -6.71 1.91
N ASP A 126 -15.54 -6.87 2.68
CA ASP A 126 -15.86 -8.15 3.35
C ASP A 126 -16.23 -9.23 2.33
N LYS A 127 -17.01 -8.85 1.30
CA LYS A 127 -17.36 -9.77 0.21
C LYS A 127 -16.14 -10.23 -0.57
N ASP A 128 -15.24 -9.32 -0.91
CA ASP A 128 -13.99 -9.64 -1.61
C ASP A 128 -13.09 -10.54 -0.73
N SER A 129 -13.01 -10.24 0.56
CA SER A 129 -12.27 -11.03 1.55
C SER A 129 -12.81 -12.47 1.67
N GLN A 130 -14.14 -12.65 1.70
CA GLN A 130 -14.78 -13.96 1.73
C GLN A 130 -14.56 -14.75 0.42
N ALA A 131 -14.63 -14.07 -0.72
CA ALA A 131 -14.36 -14.68 -2.02
C ALA A 131 -12.91 -15.16 -2.12
N GLU A 132 -11.96 -14.39 -1.60
CA GLU A 132 -10.55 -14.78 -1.58
C GLU A 132 -10.30 -15.95 -0.62
N LEU A 133 -10.94 -15.96 0.55
CA LEU A 133 -10.87 -17.10 1.47
C LEU A 133 -11.39 -18.40 0.83
N ALA A 134 -12.48 -18.34 0.08
CA ALA A 134 -13.01 -19.49 -0.63
C ALA A 134 -12.02 -20.00 -1.71
N LYS A 135 -11.38 -19.08 -2.44
CA LYS A 135 -10.32 -19.43 -3.41
C LYS A 135 -9.11 -20.05 -2.71
N ALA A 136 -8.70 -19.49 -1.57
CA ALA A 136 -7.58 -19.99 -0.78
C ALA A 136 -7.85 -21.45 -0.33
N GLN A 137 -9.04 -21.73 0.19
CA GLN A 137 -9.44 -23.09 0.60
C GLN A 137 -9.46 -24.06 -0.57
N ALA A 138 -10.02 -23.66 -1.72
CA ALA A 138 -10.06 -24.48 -2.92
C ALA A 138 -8.66 -24.79 -3.43
N PHE A 139 -7.78 -23.77 -3.51
CA PHE A 139 -6.39 -23.94 -3.92
C PHE A 139 -5.64 -24.90 -2.99
N LEU A 140 -5.71 -24.71 -1.67
CA LEU A 140 -5.02 -25.56 -0.71
C LEU A 140 -5.53 -27.02 -0.76
N LYS A 141 -6.85 -27.22 -0.93
CA LYS A 141 -7.44 -28.55 -1.08
C LYS A 141 -6.89 -29.26 -2.32
N GLU A 142 -6.83 -28.58 -3.46
CA GLU A 142 -6.27 -29.13 -4.69
C GLU A 142 -4.76 -29.35 -4.55
N ASN A 143 -4.03 -28.39 -3.99
CA ASN A 143 -2.58 -28.44 -3.88
C ASN A 143 -2.11 -29.61 -2.99
N ALA A 144 -2.86 -29.94 -1.94
CA ALA A 144 -2.55 -31.08 -1.07
C ALA A 144 -2.52 -32.42 -1.81
N THR A 145 -3.18 -32.54 -2.97
CA THR A 145 -3.19 -33.77 -3.79
C THR A 145 -2.04 -33.85 -4.79
N LYS A 146 -1.25 -32.77 -4.93
CA LYS A 146 -0.14 -32.71 -5.90
C LYS A 146 1.04 -33.56 -5.41
N GLU A 147 1.72 -34.20 -6.34
CA GLU A 147 2.88 -35.04 -6.03
C GLU A 147 3.98 -34.28 -5.32
N GLY A 148 4.48 -34.83 -4.22
CA GLY A 148 5.54 -34.24 -3.40
C GLY A 148 5.11 -33.14 -2.45
N VAL A 149 3.84 -32.73 -2.45
CA VAL A 149 3.29 -31.78 -1.46
C VAL A 149 2.95 -32.52 -0.17
N LYS A 150 3.40 -31.97 0.94
CA LYS A 150 3.11 -32.42 2.29
C LYS A 150 2.33 -31.34 3.04
N THR A 151 1.45 -31.76 3.96
CA THR A 151 0.65 -30.84 4.78
C THR A 151 0.94 -31.11 6.25
N THR A 152 1.18 -30.06 7.02
CA THR A 152 1.37 -30.13 8.48
C THR A 152 0.03 -30.05 9.22
N ALA A 153 0.04 -30.28 10.52
CA ALA A 153 -1.16 -30.19 11.37
C ALA A 153 -1.79 -28.78 11.40
N SER A 154 -1.00 -27.72 11.19
CA SER A 154 -1.46 -26.34 11.11
C SER A 154 -2.11 -25.97 9.77
N GLY A 155 -2.01 -26.85 8.76
CA GLY A 155 -2.45 -26.58 7.40
C GLY A 155 -1.39 -25.98 6.49
N LEU A 156 -0.17 -25.72 6.98
CA LEU A 156 0.95 -25.35 6.14
C LEU A 156 1.22 -26.46 5.13
N GLN A 157 1.37 -26.11 3.84
CA GLN A 157 1.80 -27.07 2.83
C GLN A 157 3.18 -26.71 2.31
N TYR A 158 3.96 -27.74 2.01
CA TYR A 158 5.30 -27.56 1.48
C TYR A 158 5.71 -28.66 0.53
N LYS A 159 6.58 -28.32 -0.41
CA LYS A 159 7.23 -29.27 -1.30
C LYS A 159 8.74 -29.13 -1.15
N VAL A 160 9.43 -30.23 -0.91
CA VAL A 160 10.90 -30.29 -0.88
C VAL A 160 11.39 -30.32 -2.33
N ILE A 161 12.13 -29.31 -2.73
CA ILE A 161 12.78 -29.23 -4.05
C ILE A 161 14.19 -29.79 -3.97
N LYS A 162 14.87 -29.46 -2.87
CA LYS A 162 16.23 -29.92 -2.57
C LYS A 162 16.42 -30.05 -1.08
N GLU A 163 16.97 -31.18 -0.64
CA GLU A 163 17.38 -31.36 0.74
C GLU A 163 18.66 -30.58 1.04
N GLY A 164 18.74 -30.03 2.24
CA GLY A 164 19.96 -29.43 2.75
C GLY A 164 20.77 -30.43 3.56
N THR A 165 22.02 -30.07 3.84
CA THR A 165 22.96 -30.91 4.62
C THR A 165 23.46 -30.24 5.90
N GLY A 166 23.19 -28.94 6.08
CA GLY A 166 23.63 -28.18 7.25
C GLY A 166 22.71 -28.28 8.45
N LYS A 167 22.74 -27.27 9.30
CA LYS A 167 21.95 -27.20 10.54
C LYS A 167 20.50 -26.82 10.25
N ASN A 168 19.59 -27.18 11.15
CA ASN A 168 18.24 -26.66 11.17
C ASN A 168 18.22 -25.36 12.00
N PRO A 169 17.46 -24.33 11.58
CA PRO A 169 17.19 -23.15 12.41
C PRO A 169 16.49 -23.52 13.72
N LYS A 170 16.85 -22.81 14.80
CA LYS A 170 16.04 -22.82 16.01
C LYS A 170 15.03 -21.65 15.97
N PRO A 171 13.91 -21.74 16.71
CA PRO A 171 12.86 -20.72 16.66
C PRO A 171 13.32 -19.30 17.01
N ASP A 172 14.38 -19.15 17.79
CA ASP A 172 15.00 -17.89 18.26
C ASP A 172 16.19 -17.42 17.44
N TRP A 173 16.47 -18.08 16.30
CA TRP A 173 17.66 -17.81 15.48
C TRP A 173 17.39 -16.83 14.34
N MET A 174 18.50 -16.34 13.76
CA MET A 174 18.51 -15.67 12.47
C MET A 174 18.52 -16.71 11.35
N VAL A 175 17.86 -16.38 10.27
CA VAL A 175 17.85 -17.15 9.02
C VAL A 175 18.29 -16.26 7.87
N SER A 176 19.16 -16.78 7.01
CA SER A 176 19.59 -16.10 5.78
C SER A 176 19.00 -16.86 4.60
N VAL A 177 18.13 -16.20 3.85
CA VAL A 177 17.35 -16.83 2.78
C VAL A 177 17.42 -16.06 1.46
N ILE A 178 17.32 -16.81 0.37
CA ILE A 178 16.93 -16.28 -0.94
C ILE A 178 15.50 -16.75 -1.19
N TYR A 179 14.60 -15.83 -1.56
CA TYR A 179 13.20 -16.19 -1.72
C TYR A 179 12.51 -15.39 -2.83
N THR A 180 11.40 -15.97 -3.29
CA THR A 180 10.41 -15.28 -4.12
C THR A 180 9.03 -15.58 -3.57
N GLY A 181 8.31 -14.52 -3.17
CA GLY A 181 6.94 -14.57 -2.71
C GLY A 181 5.96 -14.22 -3.85
N LYS A 182 5.00 -15.11 -4.10
CA LYS A 182 3.99 -14.96 -5.15
C LYS A 182 2.61 -15.36 -4.67
N LEU A 183 1.58 -14.81 -5.30
CA LEU A 183 0.19 -15.20 -5.13
C LEU A 183 -0.13 -16.44 -5.97
N THR A 184 -1.34 -16.97 -5.80
CA THR A 184 -1.81 -18.17 -6.54
C THR A 184 -1.97 -17.95 -8.05
N ASP A 185 -2.11 -16.69 -8.48
CA ASP A 185 -2.13 -16.26 -9.90
C ASP A 185 -0.73 -16.02 -10.49
N GLY A 186 0.33 -16.23 -9.69
CA GLY A 186 1.72 -16.00 -10.11
C GLY A 186 2.22 -14.57 -9.90
N THR A 187 1.38 -13.63 -9.43
CA THR A 187 1.80 -12.25 -9.14
C THR A 187 2.89 -12.25 -8.07
N VAL A 188 4.08 -11.80 -8.40
CA VAL A 188 5.18 -11.63 -7.44
C VAL A 188 4.92 -10.37 -6.61
N PHE A 189 4.87 -10.54 -5.28
CA PHE A 189 4.69 -9.44 -4.35
C PHE A 189 5.96 -9.04 -3.61
N ASP A 190 6.91 -9.97 -3.47
CA ASP A 190 8.20 -9.72 -2.81
C ASP A 190 9.26 -10.74 -3.26
N SER A 191 10.52 -10.32 -3.41
CA SER A 191 11.63 -11.19 -3.80
C SER A 191 12.97 -10.53 -3.56
N ASN A 192 13.97 -11.34 -3.15
CA ASN A 192 15.39 -10.97 -3.19
C ASN A 192 16.20 -11.82 -4.17
N ALA A 193 15.56 -12.64 -4.98
CA ALA A 193 16.24 -13.59 -5.87
C ALA A 193 17.12 -12.91 -6.95
N GLU A 194 16.77 -11.70 -7.38
CA GLU A 194 17.57 -10.95 -8.36
C GLU A 194 18.91 -10.48 -7.78
N ALA A 195 18.95 -10.12 -6.50
CA ALA A 195 20.17 -9.69 -5.82
C ALA A 195 21.19 -10.84 -5.66
N LYS A 196 20.73 -12.10 -5.75
CA LYS A 196 21.53 -13.34 -5.56
C LYS A 196 22.22 -13.42 -4.20
N GLU A 197 21.98 -12.47 -3.32
CA GLU A 197 22.53 -12.43 -1.97
C GLU A 197 21.47 -12.80 -0.96
N PRO A 198 21.77 -13.71 -0.01
CA PRO A 198 20.86 -14.07 1.04
C PRO A 198 20.56 -12.88 1.94
N MET A 199 19.29 -12.66 2.27
CA MET A 199 18.88 -11.65 3.24
C MET A 199 18.63 -12.30 4.59
N ALA A 200 19.15 -11.69 5.65
CA ALA A 200 19.06 -12.20 7.02
C ALA A 200 17.83 -11.62 7.73
N PHE A 201 17.06 -12.49 8.37
CA PHE A 201 15.86 -12.15 9.13
C PHE A 201 15.87 -12.83 10.50
N PRO A 202 15.40 -12.15 11.57
CA PRO A 202 15.07 -12.81 12.82
C PRO A 202 13.83 -13.68 12.63
N LEU A 203 13.96 -15.00 12.87
CA LEU A 203 12.85 -15.92 12.66
C LEU A 203 11.60 -15.60 13.51
N PRO A 204 11.70 -15.15 14.76
CA PRO A 204 10.54 -14.87 15.60
C PRO A 204 9.62 -13.74 15.11
N VAL A 205 10.09 -12.83 14.22
CA VAL A 205 9.27 -11.73 13.70
C VAL A 205 8.68 -12.01 12.33
N MET A 206 8.95 -13.17 11.77
CA MET A 206 8.41 -13.58 10.48
C MET A 206 6.95 -14.06 10.62
N ILE A 207 6.24 -14.18 9.49
CA ILE A 207 4.89 -14.78 9.47
C ILE A 207 4.95 -16.22 10.01
N LYS A 208 3.84 -16.67 10.63
CA LYS A 208 3.76 -17.97 11.31
C LYS A 208 4.17 -19.14 10.40
N GLY A 209 3.80 -19.08 9.12
CA GLY A 209 4.18 -20.10 8.16
C GLY A 209 5.70 -20.25 7.99
N TRP A 210 6.47 -19.16 8.06
CA TRP A 210 7.93 -19.19 8.04
C TRP A 210 8.50 -19.70 9.36
N GLN A 211 7.93 -19.25 10.48
CA GLN A 211 8.34 -19.73 11.81
C GLN A 211 8.19 -21.25 11.97
N GLU A 212 7.19 -21.83 11.30
CA GLU A 212 6.97 -23.27 11.28
C GLU A 212 7.83 -23.98 10.23
N ALA A 213 7.90 -23.45 9.00
CA ALA A 213 8.57 -24.13 7.88
C ALA A 213 10.10 -24.15 8.02
N LEU A 214 10.73 -23.01 8.37
CA LEU A 214 12.19 -22.89 8.34
C LEU A 214 12.89 -23.81 9.33
N PRO A 215 12.40 -24.06 10.55
CA PRO A 215 12.97 -25.09 11.42
C PRO A 215 12.96 -26.52 10.87
N MET A 216 12.09 -26.82 9.90
CA MET A 216 12.08 -28.11 9.22
C MET A 216 13.14 -28.21 8.12
N MET A 217 13.67 -27.08 7.64
CA MET A 217 14.67 -27.02 6.58
C MET A 217 16.07 -27.10 7.18
N LYS A 218 17.00 -27.76 6.45
CA LYS A 218 18.43 -27.66 6.73
C LYS A 218 19.08 -26.59 5.88
N GLU A 219 20.20 -26.02 6.33
CA GLU A 219 21.00 -25.13 5.49
C GLU A 219 21.33 -25.81 4.15
N GLY A 220 21.17 -25.07 3.07
CA GLY A 220 21.29 -25.53 1.69
C GLY A 220 20.01 -26.13 1.09
N ALA A 221 18.93 -26.27 1.88
CA ALA A 221 17.65 -26.75 1.39
C ALA A 221 16.93 -25.70 0.54
N GLU A 222 16.11 -26.19 -0.40
CA GLU A 222 15.21 -25.39 -1.21
C GLU A 222 13.81 -25.99 -1.13
N TYR A 223 12.83 -25.21 -0.66
CA TYR A 223 11.45 -25.63 -0.49
C TYR A 223 10.52 -24.66 -1.21
N THR A 224 9.39 -25.14 -1.71
CA THR A 224 8.23 -24.30 -2.00
C THR A 224 7.24 -24.45 -0.85
N LEU A 225 6.89 -23.33 -0.24
CA LEU A 225 5.93 -23.20 0.86
C LEU A 225 4.61 -22.67 0.31
N TYR A 226 3.50 -23.24 0.72
CA TYR A 226 2.14 -22.77 0.43
C TYR A 226 1.50 -22.45 1.78
N ILE A 227 1.46 -21.18 2.11
CA ILE A 227 1.09 -20.69 3.43
C ILE A 227 -0.38 -20.27 3.42
N PRO A 228 -1.24 -20.95 4.18
CA PRO A 228 -2.64 -20.56 4.30
C PRO A 228 -2.77 -19.18 4.97
N PRO A 229 -3.88 -18.47 4.76
CA PRO A 229 -4.08 -17.10 5.29
C PRO A 229 -3.77 -16.97 6.78
N GLU A 230 -4.18 -17.92 7.60
CA GLU A 230 -4.05 -17.94 9.06
C GLU A 230 -2.58 -18.02 9.54
N LEU A 231 -1.70 -18.50 8.69
CA LEU A 231 -0.26 -18.57 8.92
C LEU A 231 0.52 -17.49 8.16
N GLY A 232 -0.19 -16.70 7.35
CA GLY A 232 0.32 -15.54 6.61
C GLY A 232 -0.14 -14.21 7.21
N TYR A 233 -0.81 -13.40 6.39
CA TYR A 233 -1.29 -12.07 6.78
C TYR A 233 -2.79 -12.01 7.09
N GLY A 234 -3.54 -13.09 6.86
CA GLY A 234 -4.98 -13.16 7.12
C GLY A 234 -5.77 -12.03 6.45
N ASP A 235 -6.62 -11.38 7.22
CA ASP A 235 -7.45 -10.25 6.79
C ASP A 235 -6.74 -8.88 6.88
N THR A 236 -5.49 -8.84 7.38
CA THR A 236 -4.68 -7.63 7.62
C THR A 236 -3.33 -7.68 6.86
N PRO A 237 -3.35 -7.69 5.52
CA PRO A 237 -2.12 -7.63 4.74
C PRO A 237 -1.39 -6.28 4.95
N PRO A 238 -0.06 -6.22 4.73
CA PRO A 238 0.70 -4.99 4.86
C PRO A 238 0.12 -3.86 4.01
N PRO A 239 0.06 -2.63 4.53
CA PRO A 239 -0.45 -1.47 3.79
C PRO A 239 0.30 -1.30 2.46
N ASN A 240 -0.43 -0.97 1.41
CA ASN A 240 0.10 -0.76 0.05
C ASN A 240 0.80 -1.99 -0.59
N SER A 241 0.66 -3.18 0.00
CA SER A 241 1.13 -4.42 -0.61
C SER A 241 0.19 -4.85 -1.75
N LYS A 242 0.68 -5.74 -2.61
CA LYS A 242 -0.14 -6.39 -3.65
C LYS A 242 -0.91 -7.59 -3.10
N ILE A 243 -0.82 -7.87 -1.81
CA ILE A 243 -1.40 -9.06 -1.18
C ILE A 243 -2.86 -8.79 -0.82
N PRO A 244 -3.83 -9.53 -1.39
CA PRO A 244 -5.23 -9.45 -0.99
C PRO A 244 -5.44 -9.97 0.45
N LYS A 245 -6.54 -9.56 1.08
CA LYS A 245 -7.00 -10.19 2.32
C LYS A 245 -7.24 -11.68 2.09
N ASN A 246 -6.85 -12.50 3.06
CA ASN A 246 -7.02 -13.96 3.03
C ASN A 246 -6.36 -14.68 1.84
N ALA A 247 -5.33 -14.10 1.25
CA ALA A 247 -4.58 -14.74 0.18
C ALA A 247 -3.70 -15.89 0.69
N VAL A 248 -3.60 -16.96 -0.10
CA VAL A 248 -2.53 -17.96 0.05
C VAL A 248 -1.23 -17.33 -0.44
N LEU A 249 -0.17 -17.46 0.35
CA LEU A 249 1.16 -17.01 -0.03
C LEU A 249 2.00 -18.21 -0.47
N ILE A 250 2.62 -18.10 -1.64
CA ILE A 250 3.52 -19.12 -2.16
C ILE A 250 4.93 -18.56 -2.11
N PHE A 251 5.83 -19.23 -1.40
CA PHE A 251 7.23 -18.85 -1.33
C PHE A 251 8.11 -19.96 -1.86
N ASP A 252 8.91 -19.65 -2.86
CA ASP A 252 10.07 -20.47 -3.19
C ASP A 252 11.23 -19.95 -2.33
N VAL A 253 11.74 -20.80 -1.43
CA VAL A 253 12.72 -20.42 -0.40
C VAL A 253 13.94 -21.31 -0.49
N LYS A 254 15.12 -20.68 -0.49
CA LYS A 254 16.41 -21.32 -0.28
C LYS A 254 17.00 -20.86 1.05
N LEU A 255 17.19 -21.77 1.98
CA LEU A 255 17.85 -21.48 3.26
C LEU A 255 19.36 -21.54 3.04
N ALA A 256 20.02 -20.37 3.02
CA ALA A 256 21.44 -20.27 2.77
C ALA A 256 22.27 -20.52 4.04
N ALA A 257 21.86 -19.94 5.17
CA ALA A 257 22.51 -20.07 6.46
C ALA A 257 21.55 -19.84 7.62
N THR A 258 21.92 -20.31 8.82
CA THR A 258 21.22 -20.00 10.06
C THR A 258 22.22 -19.89 11.23
N GLY A 259 21.85 -19.12 12.26
CA GLY A 259 22.73 -18.91 13.42
C GLY A 259 22.02 -18.20 14.56
N GLU A 260 22.70 -18.17 15.71
CA GLU A 260 22.19 -17.47 16.88
C GLU A 260 21.98 -15.98 16.59
N MET A 261 20.91 -15.42 17.14
CA MET A 261 20.64 -14.00 17.02
C MET A 261 21.66 -13.23 17.90
N PRO A 262 22.33 -12.19 17.38
CA PRO A 262 23.15 -11.30 18.17
C PRO A 262 22.34 -10.69 19.32
N LYS A 263 22.89 -10.61 20.53
CA LYS A 263 22.18 -10.13 21.73
C LYS A 263 21.64 -8.71 21.59
N ASP A 264 22.33 -7.88 20.83
CA ASP A 264 21.95 -6.50 20.49
C ASP A 264 20.83 -6.41 19.47
N ALA A 265 20.63 -7.41 18.63
CA ALA A 265 19.52 -7.48 17.69
C ALA A 265 18.15 -7.78 18.34
N MET A 266 18.15 -8.25 19.59
CA MET A 266 16.93 -8.51 20.36
C MET A 266 16.33 -7.24 21.00
N VAL A 267 17.09 -6.14 21.07
CA VAL A 267 16.66 -4.86 21.64
C VAL A 267 15.85 -4.09 20.60
N GLY A 268 14.53 -4.29 20.55
CA GLY A 268 13.64 -3.60 19.62
C GLY A 268 12.67 -4.50 18.87
N LEU A 269 12.73 -5.80 19.07
CA LEU A 269 11.70 -6.70 18.54
C LEU A 269 10.40 -6.51 19.31
N PRO A 270 9.22 -6.37 18.64
CA PRO A 270 7.94 -6.38 19.34
C PRO A 270 7.82 -7.71 20.07
N GLN A 271 7.73 -7.66 21.40
CA GLN A 271 7.40 -8.81 22.23
C GLN A 271 6.01 -9.27 21.83
N GLY A 272 5.89 -10.49 21.33
CA GLY A 272 4.71 -11.04 20.69
C GLY A 272 3.41 -10.75 21.45
N GLN A 273 2.40 -10.35 20.69
CA GLN A 273 1.00 -10.41 21.09
C GLN A 273 0.38 -11.71 20.56
#